data_0afbe5f567f67ad4e39f72c149cc229e
#
_entry.id   0afbe5f567f67ad4e39f72c149cc229e
#
_cell.length_a   1.000
_cell.length_b   1.000
_cell.length_c   1.000
_cell.angle_alpha   90.00
_cell.angle_beta   90.00
_cell.angle_gamma   90.00
#
_symmetry.space_group_name_H-M   'P 1'
#
loop_
_entity.id
_entity.type
_entity.pdbx_description
1 polymer ?
#
loop_
_entity_poly.entity_id
_entity_poly.type
_entity_poly.pdbx_seq_one_letter_code
_entity_poly.pdbx_strand_id
1 'polypeptide(L)'
;LSVPLTLGLIGTAQRLLRGEDVQARHSLTYVPYSLRAIGLEIRIVLYAFWPLLALAAVTLVLLLIFHSHGVYQLFRLASLAAIAFGVTRLYSMAAAKYLMAKKPTLRVSDLMETSRTIMEDRRLNLFLLELSFAGWWLPMILVCAAVLLLVGYNAYVVCVFLLPVFVRAYMVTARAAFVDDWVGNLVSSADDTASITPKSI
;
A
#
# COMPACT_ATOMS: atom_id res chain seq x y z
N LEU A 1 -1.03 16.34 2.65
CA LEU A 1 -1.52 16.54 1.27
C LEU A 1 -1.33 15.29 0.36
N SER A 2 -0.36 14.38 0.68
CA SER A 2 -0.09 13.19 -0.16
C SER A 2 -1.22 12.15 -0.14
N VAL A 3 -1.89 11.92 0.99
CA VAL A 3 -2.89 10.86 1.16
C VAL A 3 -4.14 11.06 0.29
N PRO A 4 -4.81 12.24 0.30
CA PRO A 4 -5.98 12.45 -0.55
C PRO A 4 -5.63 12.43 -2.05
N LEU A 5 -4.44 12.92 -2.43
CA LEU A 5 -3.97 12.83 -3.81
C LEU A 5 -3.71 11.38 -4.24
N THR A 6 -3.15 10.56 -3.36
CA THR A 6 -2.96 9.12 -3.64
C THR A 6 -4.31 8.41 -3.82
N LEU A 7 -5.30 8.70 -2.97
CA LEU A 7 -6.64 8.15 -3.12
C LEU A 7 -7.30 8.60 -4.43
N GLY A 8 -7.13 9.89 -4.79
CA GLY A 8 -7.58 10.44 -6.07
C GLY A 8 -6.93 9.73 -7.27
N LEU A 9 -5.61 9.51 -7.22
CA LEU A 9 -4.88 8.77 -8.27
C LEU A 9 -5.36 7.32 -8.39
N ILE A 10 -5.62 6.63 -7.28
CA ILE A 10 -6.16 5.28 -7.29
C ILE A 10 -7.55 5.27 -7.94
N GLY A 11 -8.45 6.19 -7.53
CA GLY A 11 -9.79 6.28 -8.09
C GLY A 11 -9.80 6.61 -9.59
N THR A 12 -8.92 7.51 -10.03
CA THR A 12 -8.78 7.82 -11.47
C THR A 12 -8.20 6.65 -12.25
N ALA A 13 -7.21 5.92 -11.71
CA ALA A 13 -6.65 4.74 -12.32
C ALA A 13 -7.71 3.62 -12.51
N GLN A 14 -8.56 3.38 -11.50
CA GLN A 14 -9.65 2.41 -11.59
C GLN A 14 -10.71 2.78 -12.64
N ARG A 15 -11.01 4.07 -12.82
CA ARG A 15 -11.91 4.55 -13.88
C ARG A 15 -11.32 4.40 -15.26
N LEU A 16 -10.04 4.75 -15.43
CA LEU A 16 -9.30 4.54 -16.69
C LEU A 16 -9.30 3.07 -17.12
N LEU A 17 -9.10 2.14 -16.18
CA LEU A 17 -9.14 0.70 -16.45
C LEU A 17 -10.52 0.22 -16.94
N ARG A 18 -11.59 0.93 -16.59
CA ARG A 18 -12.95 0.66 -17.07
C ARG A 18 -13.31 1.35 -18.38
N GLY A 19 -12.36 2.09 -18.97
CA GLY A 19 -12.59 2.84 -20.21
C GLY A 19 -13.45 4.09 -20.01
N GLU A 20 -13.60 4.59 -18.77
CA GLU A 20 -14.31 5.83 -18.48
C GLU A 20 -13.44 7.04 -18.86
N ASP A 21 -14.06 8.09 -19.39
CA ASP A 21 -13.37 9.36 -19.66
C ASP A 21 -12.96 10.03 -18.34
N VAL A 22 -11.67 10.19 -18.12
CA VAL A 22 -11.13 10.70 -16.87
C VAL A 22 -10.58 12.10 -17.04
N GLN A 23 -11.13 13.06 -16.30
CA GLN A 23 -10.63 14.42 -16.20
C GLN A 23 -9.85 14.61 -14.89
N ALA A 24 -8.82 15.46 -14.91
CA ALA A 24 -7.99 15.75 -13.73
C ALA A 24 -8.82 16.19 -12.50
N ARG A 25 -9.98 16.83 -12.71
CA ARG A 25 -10.89 17.22 -11.63
C ARG A 25 -11.47 16.03 -10.84
N HIS A 26 -11.54 14.83 -11.43
CA HIS A 26 -12.06 13.66 -10.74
C HIS A 26 -11.15 13.22 -9.57
N SER A 27 -9.85 13.51 -9.62
CA SER A 27 -8.96 13.24 -8.48
C SER A 27 -9.30 14.09 -7.26
N LEU A 28 -9.88 15.29 -7.46
CA LEU A 28 -10.28 16.18 -6.38
C LEU A 28 -11.60 15.78 -5.71
N THR A 29 -12.40 14.93 -6.33
CA THR A 29 -13.68 14.43 -5.76
C THR A 29 -13.47 13.66 -4.45
N TYR A 30 -12.26 13.14 -4.22
CA TYR A 30 -11.91 12.39 -3.01
C TYR A 30 -11.43 13.26 -1.85
N VAL A 31 -11.27 14.58 -2.04
CA VAL A 31 -10.83 15.52 -0.98
C VAL A 31 -11.72 15.48 0.27
N PRO A 32 -13.07 15.40 0.18
CA PRO A 32 -13.92 15.29 1.38
C PRO A 32 -13.66 14.06 2.23
N TYR A 33 -13.12 12.99 1.63
CA TYR A 33 -12.79 11.74 2.32
C TYR A 33 -11.36 11.69 2.86
N SER A 34 -10.61 12.80 2.76
CA SER A 34 -9.19 12.87 3.17
C SER A 34 -8.95 12.49 4.63
N LEU A 35 -9.78 12.94 5.55
CA LEU A 35 -9.66 12.59 6.98
C LEU A 35 -9.89 11.09 7.22
N ARG A 36 -10.83 10.48 6.51
CA ARG A 36 -11.07 9.03 6.58
C ARG A 36 -9.90 8.24 5.98
N ALA A 37 -9.33 8.72 4.89
CA ALA A 37 -8.14 8.11 4.25
C ALA A 37 -6.92 8.17 5.18
N ILE A 38 -6.70 9.31 5.84
CA ILE A 38 -5.66 9.45 6.85
C ILE A 38 -5.91 8.50 8.03
N GLY A 39 -7.15 8.44 8.51
CA GLY A 39 -7.55 7.51 9.58
C GLY A 39 -7.34 6.05 9.21
N LEU A 40 -7.60 5.67 7.96
CA LEU A 40 -7.31 4.34 7.44
C LEU A 40 -5.80 4.06 7.43
N GLU A 41 -4.99 5.00 6.93
CA GLU A 41 -3.52 4.83 6.92
C GLU A 41 -2.93 4.69 8.31
N ILE A 42 -3.34 5.54 9.25
CA ILE A 42 -2.89 5.44 10.65
C ILE A 42 -3.25 4.09 11.24
N ARG A 43 -4.47 3.60 11.02
CA ARG A 43 -4.89 2.26 11.51
C ARG A 43 -4.11 1.14 10.87
N ILE A 44 -3.82 1.20 9.57
CA ILE A 44 -2.99 0.20 8.87
C ILE A 44 -1.59 0.18 9.46
N VAL A 45 -0.97 1.34 9.65
CA VAL A 45 0.38 1.45 10.22
C VAL A 45 0.40 0.94 11.65
N LEU A 46 -0.54 1.35 12.50
CA LEU A 46 -0.65 0.86 13.87
C LEU A 46 -0.87 -0.65 13.91
N TYR A 47 -1.75 -1.18 13.07
CA TYR A 47 -2.00 -2.63 12.99
C TYR A 47 -0.77 -3.41 12.52
N ALA A 48 0.00 -2.86 11.57
CA ALA A 48 1.18 -3.53 11.07
C ALA A 48 2.35 -3.50 12.07
N PHE A 49 2.58 -2.37 12.71
CA PHE A 49 3.78 -2.12 13.52
C PHE A 49 3.57 -2.13 15.03
N TRP A 50 2.34 -2.41 15.53
CA TRP A 50 2.11 -2.50 16.97
C TRP A 50 3.04 -3.52 17.68
N PRO A 51 3.45 -4.68 17.06
CA PRO A 51 4.36 -5.59 17.74
C PRO A 51 5.76 -4.99 17.91
N LEU A 52 6.20 -4.14 16.97
CA LEU A 52 7.47 -3.41 17.08
C LEU A 52 7.42 -2.38 18.22
N LEU A 53 6.29 -1.70 18.38
CA LEU A 53 6.09 -0.75 19.50
C LEU A 53 6.08 -1.48 20.84
N ALA A 54 5.39 -2.62 20.93
CA ALA A 54 5.37 -3.44 22.14
C ALA A 54 6.79 -3.97 22.47
N LEU A 55 7.51 -4.46 21.45
CA LEU A 55 8.89 -4.92 21.61
C LEU A 55 9.82 -3.78 22.08
N ALA A 56 9.69 -2.59 21.51
CA ALA A 56 10.46 -1.43 21.91
C ALA A 56 10.21 -1.04 23.38
N ALA A 57 8.94 -1.06 23.80
CA ALA A 57 8.58 -0.78 25.19
C ALA A 57 9.16 -1.80 26.17
N VAL A 58 9.04 -3.10 25.86
CA VAL A 58 9.62 -4.18 26.69
C VAL A 58 11.14 -4.04 26.77
N THR A 59 11.79 -3.74 25.62
CA THR A 59 13.24 -3.58 25.59
C THR A 59 13.71 -2.39 26.39
N LEU A 60 12.97 -1.27 26.31
CA LEU A 60 13.30 -0.08 27.12
C LEU A 60 13.28 -0.42 28.60
N VAL A 61 12.27 -1.15 29.08
CA VAL A 61 12.19 -1.60 30.47
C VAL A 61 13.36 -2.53 30.83
N LEU A 62 13.68 -3.50 29.97
CA LEU A 62 14.80 -4.42 30.21
C LEU A 62 16.14 -3.69 30.22
N LEU A 63 16.36 -2.70 29.39
CA LEU A 63 17.58 -1.89 29.38
C LEU A 63 17.72 -1.05 30.64
N LEU A 64 16.62 -0.50 31.17
CA LEU A 64 16.62 0.24 32.43
C LEU A 64 17.02 -0.65 33.63
N ILE A 65 16.65 -1.95 33.59
CA ILE A 65 16.90 -2.90 34.66
C ILE A 65 18.30 -3.53 34.56
N PHE A 66 18.66 -4.02 33.37
CA PHE A 66 19.82 -4.91 33.20
C PHE A 66 21.05 -4.26 32.62
N HIS A 67 20.98 -3.12 31.94
CA HIS A 67 22.10 -2.39 31.30
C HIS A 67 23.06 -3.31 30.53
N SER A 68 22.57 -4.41 29.96
CA SER A 68 23.38 -5.50 29.40
C SER A 68 23.51 -5.39 27.89
N HIS A 69 24.74 -5.62 27.38
CA HIS A 69 25.00 -5.67 25.93
C HIS A 69 24.19 -6.78 25.23
N GLY A 70 23.93 -7.90 25.90
CA GLY A 70 23.10 -9.00 25.39
C GLY A 70 21.67 -8.59 25.09
N VAL A 71 21.08 -7.68 25.88
CA VAL A 71 19.72 -7.14 25.64
C VAL A 71 19.66 -6.38 24.32
N TYR A 72 20.70 -5.60 23.97
CA TYR A 72 20.76 -4.90 22.69
C TYR A 72 20.80 -5.84 21.49
N GLN A 73 21.58 -6.92 21.56
CA GLN A 73 21.67 -7.89 20.47
C GLN A 73 20.34 -8.63 20.26
N LEU A 74 19.71 -9.03 21.35
CA LEU A 74 18.41 -9.70 21.32
C LEU A 74 17.33 -8.77 20.72
N PHE A 75 17.34 -7.49 21.09
CA PHE A 75 16.46 -6.49 20.52
C PHE A 75 16.68 -6.33 19.01
N ARG A 76 17.92 -6.26 18.53
CA ARG A 76 18.21 -6.14 17.11
C ARG A 76 17.62 -7.30 16.30
N LEU A 77 17.79 -8.54 16.77
CA LEU A 77 17.23 -9.72 16.12
C LEU A 77 15.70 -9.72 16.17
N ALA A 78 15.13 -9.43 17.33
CA ALA A 78 13.68 -9.38 17.50
C ALA A 78 13.04 -8.23 16.69
N SER A 79 13.71 -7.08 16.55
CA SER A 79 13.22 -5.98 15.72
C SER A 79 13.21 -6.33 14.23
N LEU A 80 14.21 -7.05 13.73
CA LEU A 80 14.20 -7.54 12.35
C LEU A 80 13.02 -8.47 12.08
N ALA A 81 12.76 -9.42 13.00
CA ALA A 81 11.60 -10.30 12.91
C ALA A 81 10.27 -9.51 12.97
N ALA A 82 10.16 -8.53 13.87
CA ALA A 82 8.98 -7.69 14.00
C ALA A 82 8.75 -6.81 12.76
N ILE A 83 9.80 -6.30 12.13
CA ILE A 83 9.71 -5.56 10.86
C ILE A 83 9.23 -6.48 9.74
N ALA A 84 9.82 -7.67 9.58
CA ALA A 84 9.40 -8.64 8.57
C ALA A 84 7.90 -9.01 8.74
N PHE A 85 7.47 -9.24 9.99
CA PHE A 85 6.07 -9.49 10.31
C PHE A 85 5.16 -8.28 10.03
N GLY A 86 5.62 -7.06 10.34
CA GLY A 86 4.91 -5.82 10.00
C GLY A 86 4.73 -5.65 8.49
N VAL A 87 5.76 -5.94 7.70
CA VAL A 87 5.70 -5.89 6.24
C VAL A 87 4.64 -6.86 5.70
N THR A 88 4.62 -8.12 6.17
CA THR A 88 3.59 -9.08 5.73
C THR A 88 2.17 -8.62 6.06
N ARG A 89 1.98 -7.93 7.19
CA ARG A 89 0.70 -7.31 7.57
C ARG A 89 0.34 -6.11 6.70
N LEU A 90 1.31 -5.28 6.30
CA LEU A 90 1.09 -4.20 5.34
C LEU A 90 0.57 -4.74 4.00
N TYR A 91 1.15 -5.83 3.50
CA TYR A 91 0.65 -6.49 2.29
C TYR A 91 -0.78 -7.01 2.43
N SER A 92 -1.16 -7.51 3.59
CA SER A 92 -2.55 -7.93 3.84
C SER A 92 -3.56 -6.79 3.81
N MET A 93 -3.11 -5.54 4.06
CA MET A 93 -3.95 -4.34 4.03
C MET A 93 -3.80 -3.53 2.72
N ALA A 94 -3.05 -4.02 1.75
CA ALA A 94 -2.75 -3.28 0.52
C ALA A 94 -4.02 -2.96 -0.30
N ALA A 95 -5.01 -3.87 -0.34
CA ALA A 95 -6.26 -3.65 -1.05
C ALA A 95 -7.20 -2.63 -0.38
N ALA A 96 -7.03 -2.32 0.92
CA ALA A 96 -7.95 -1.45 1.66
C ALA A 96 -8.08 -0.04 1.05
N LYS A 97 -6.98 0.53 0.53
CA LYS A 97 -6.98 1.84 -0.13
C LYS A 97 -7.76 1.83 -1.45
N TYR A 98 -7.65 0.74 -2.21
CA TYR A 98 -8.36 0.55 -3.48
C TYR A 98 -9.86 0.32 -3.26
N LEU A 99 -10.21 -0.45 -2.21
CA LEU A 99 -11.60 -0.64 -1.79
C LEU A 99 -12.22 0.67 -1.31
N MET A 100 -11.46 1.50 -0.58
CA MET A 100 -11.91 2.82 -0.15
C MET A 100 -12.16 3.75 -1.34
N ALA A 101 -11.32 3.71 -2.38
CA ALA A 101 -11.54 4.48 -3.60
C ALA A 101 -12.82 4.05 -4.34
N LYS A 102 -13.14 2.75 -4.30
CA LYS A 102 -14.34 2.17 -4.93
C LYS A 102 -15.63 2.44 -4.12
N LYS A 103 -15.54 2.34 -2.78
CA LYS A 103 -16.66 2.50 -1.84
C LYS A 103 -16.25 3.38 -0.65
N PRO A 104 -16.23 4.72 -0.80
CA PRO A 104 -15.72 5.63 0.23
C PRO A 104 -16.62 5.73 1.48
N THR A 105 -17.86 5.23 1.40
CA THR A 105 -18.84 5.24 2.50
C THR A 105 -18.70 4.08 3.47
N LEU A 106 -17.99 3.00 3.11
CA LEU A 106 -17.79 1.85 3.98
C LEU A 106 -17.01 2.22 5.25
N ARG A 107 -17.27 1.48 6.34
CA ARG A 107 -16.52 1.64 7.59
C ARG A 107 -15.06 1.20 7.38
N VAL A 108 -14.14 1.87 8.07
CA VAL A 108 -12.70 1.55 7.97
C VAL A 108 -12.40 0.12 8.45
N SER A 109 -13.12 -0.37 9.47
CA SER A 109 -13.02 -1.76 9.93
C SER A 109 -13.34 -2.77 8.84
N ASP A 110 -14.45 -2.55 8.13
CA ASP A 110 -14.96 -3.45 7.09
C ASP A 110 -14.01 -3.45 5.87
N LEU A 111 -13.44 -2.28 5.54
CA LEU A 111 -12.41 -2.16 4.51
C LEU A 111 -11.15 -2.96 4.85
N MET A 112 -10.72 -2.93 6.12
CA MET A 112 -9.54 -3.67 6.56
C MET A 112 -9.80 -5.18 6.58
N GLU A 113 -10.96 -5.62 7.04
CA GLU A 113 -11.36 -7.02 7.07
C GLU A 113 -11.49 -7.60 5.65
N THR A 114 -12.21 -6.90 4.77
CA THR A 114 -12.33 -7.27 3.35
C THR A 114 -10.95 -7.32 2.67
N SER A 115 -10.09 -6.33 2.92
CA SER A 115 -8.73 -6.33 2.38
C SER A 115 -7.93 -7.55 2.84
N ARG A 116 -8.04 -7.91 4.12
CA ARG A 116 -7.35 -9.08 4.68
C ARG A 116 -7.78 -10.36 4.00
N THR A 117 -9.08 -10.55 3.84
CA THR A 117 -9.66 -11.74 3.18
C THR A 117 -9.22 -11.81 1.72
N ILE A 118 -9.29 -10.71 0.98
CA ILE A 118 -8.85 -10.65 -0.42
C ILE A 118 -7.36 -10.99 -0.56
N MET A 119 -6.52 -10.54 0.37
CA MET A 119 -5.06 -10.66 0.28
C MET A 119 -4.51 -11.93 0.94
N GLU A 120 -5.34 -12.80 1.54
CA GLU A 120 -4.87 -13.94 2.33
C GLU A 120 -3.93 -14.86 1.54
N ASP A 121 -4.29 -15.25 0.32
CA ASP A 121 -3.49 -16.16 -0.52
C ASP A 121 -2.63 -15.42 -1.56
N ARG A 122 -2.65 -14.08 -1.57
CA ARG A 122 -2.17 -13.28 -2.71
C ARG A 122 -1.09 -12.27 -2.36
N ARG A 123 -0.66 -12.26 -1.10
CA ARG A 123 0.41 -11.39 -0.60
C ARG A 123 1.70 -11.56 -1.38
N LEU A 124 2.03 -12.82 -1.71
CA LEU A 124 3.24 -13.15 -2.46
C LEU A 124 3.18 -12.61 -3.89
N ASN A 125 2.01 -12.71 -4.55
CA ASN A 125 1.84 -12.20 -5.91
C ASN A 125 1.98 -10.67 -5.96
N LEU A 126 1.42 -9.96 -4.96
CA LEU A 126 1.60 -8.53 -4.84
C LEU A 126 3.07 -8.16 -4.55
N PHE A 127 3.74 -8.94 -3.69
CA PHE A 127 5.16 -8.76 -3.41
C PHE A 127 6.01 -8.96 -4.67
N LEU A 128 5.74 -10.01 -5.47
CA LEU A 128 6.44 -10.25 -6.73
C LEU A 128 6.18 -9.15 -7.75
N LEU A 129 4.94 -8.62 -7.81
CA LEU A 129 4.63 -7.45 -8.62
C LEU A 129 5.47 -6.24 -8.19
N GLU A 130 5.57 -5.97 -6.89
CA GLU A 130 6.39 -4.87 -6.38
C GLU A 130 7.89 -5.10 -6.63
N LEU A 131 8.34 -6.33 -6.51
CA LEU A 131 9.73 -6.70 -6.80
C LEU A 131 10.07 -6.47 -8.29
N SER A 132 9.12 -6.71 -9.21
CA SER A 132 9.31 -6.40 -10.62
C SER A 132 9.52 -4.90 -10.86
N PHE A 133 8.88 -4.04 -10.06
CA PHE A 133 9.11 -2.59 -10.12
C PHE A 133 10.45 -2.18 -9.52
N ALA A 134 11.05 -2.99 -8.63
CA ALA A 134 12.38 -2.71 -8.11
C ALA A 134 13.43 -2.64 -9.24
N GLY A 135 13.25 -3.41 -10.30
CA GLY A 135 14.07 -3.35 -11.50
C GLY A 135 14.08 -1.98 -12.20
N TRP A 136 13.00 -1.20 -12.08
CA TRP A 136 12.92 0.15 -12.65
C TRP A 136 13.70 1.21 -11.86
N TRP A 137 13.96 0.96 -10.57
CA TRP A 137 14.76 1.87 -9.75
C TRP A 137 16.23 1.90 -10.17
N LEU A 138 16.75 0.79 -10.66
CA LEU A 138 18.15 0.67 -11.12
C LEU A 138 18.45 1.63 -12.30
N PRO A 139 17.74 1.58 -13.45
CA PRO A 139 17.97 2.53 -14.53
C PRO A 139 17.69 3.97 -14.11
N MET A 140 16.72 4.22 -13.21
CA MET A 140 16.44 5.55 -12.71
C MET A 140 17.62 6.11 -11.90
N ILE A 141 18.24 5.31 -11.03
CA ILE A 141 19.44 5.70 -10.28
C ILE A 141 20.61 5.99 -11.25
N LEU A 142 20.79 5.14 -12.28
CA LEU A 142 21.82 5.35 -13.30
C LEU A 142 21.63 6.64 -14.08
N VAL A 143 20.38 6.94 -14.49
CA VAL A 143 20.05 8.21 -15.19
C VAL A 143 20.32 9.40 -14.28
N CYS A 144 19.90 9.36 -13.01
CA CYS A 144 20.17 10.44 -12.06
C CYS A 144 21.69 10.63 -11.82
N ALA A 145 22.44 9.54 -11.71
CA ALA A 145 23.89 9.60 -11.57
C ALA A 145 24.57 10.18 -12.82
N ALA A 146 24.14 9.77 -14.01
CA ALA A 146 24.64 10.33 -15.29
C ALA A 146 24.35 11.82 -15.41
N VAL A 147 23.12 12.25 -15.06
CA VAL A 147 22.74 13.67 -15.08
C VAL A 147 23.59 14.47 -14.08
N LEU A 148 23.85 13.93 -12.90
CA LEU A 148 24.72 14.58 -11.90
C LEU A 148 26.13 14.80 -12.45
N LEU A 149 26.69 13.79 -13.12
CA LEU A 149 28.06 13.82 -13.63
C LEU A 149 28.21 14.68 -14.90
N LEU A 150 27.24 14.64 -15.80
CA LEU A 150 27.33 15.28 -17.11
C LEU A 150 26.73 16.70 -17.16
N VAL A 151 25.66 16.95 -16.41
CA VAL A 151 24.90 18.20 -16.49
C VAL A 151 25.04 19.04 -15.22
N GLY A 152 25.23 18.39 -14.07
CA GLY A 152 25.45 19.05 -12.79
C GLY A 152 24.28 18.95 -11.81
N TYR A 153 24.50 19.51 -10.62
CA TYR A 153 23.64 19.32 -9.44
C TYR A 153 22.18 19.80 -9.64
N ASN A 154 22.00 20.96 -10.30
CA ASN A 154 20.66 21.51 -10.49
C ASN A 154 19.76 20.60 -11.35
N ALA A 155 20.29 20.03 -12.43
CA ALA A 155 19.59 19.09 -13.27
C ALA A 155 19.32 17.75 -12.54
N TYR A 156 20.27 17.30 -11.73
CA TYR A 156 20.10 16.12 -10.88
C TYR A 156 18.90 16.29 -9.92
N VAL A 157 18.79 17.43 -9.23
CA VAL A 157 17.66 17.70 -8.32
C VAL A 157 16.32 17.61 -9.08
N VAL A 158 16.23 18.21 -10.26
CA VAL A 158 15.03 18.12 -11.09
C VAL A 158 14.71 16.67 -11.47
N CYS A 159 15.71 15.88 -11.88
CA CYS A 159 15.55 14.47 -12.22
C CYS A 159 15.06 13.64 -11.04
N VAL A 160 15.62 13.83 -9.85
CA VAL A 160 15.23 13.09 -8.62
C VAL A 160 13.78 13.35 -8.25
N PHE A 161 13.24 14.52 -8.53
CA PHE A 161 11.83 14.83 -8.27
C PHE A 161 10.89 14.37 -9.38
N LEU A 162 11.27 14.49 -10.66
CA LEU A 162 10.40 14.20 -11.79
C LEU A 162 10.30 12.70 -12.12
N LEU A 163 11.43 11.98 -12.16
CA LEU A 163 11.44 10.57 -12.53
C LEU A 163 10.56 9.67 -11.63
N PRO A 164 10.59 9.83 -10.29
CA PRO A 164 9.72 9.04 -9.42
C PRO A 164 8.23 9.28 -9.66
N VAL A 165 7.82 10.44 -10.16
CA VAL A 165 6.42 10.76 -10.45
C VAL A 165 5.87 9.83 -11.54
N PHE A 166 6.62 9.62 -12.61
CA PHE A 166 6.22 8.74 -13.73
C PHE A 166 6.16 7.27 -13.28
N VAL A 167 7.20 6.80 -12.58
CA VAL A 167 7.24 5.42 -12.07
C VAL A 167 6.10 5.18 -11.08
N ARG A 168 5.81 6.16 -10.21
CA ARG A 168 4.74 6.06 -9.21
C ARG A 168 3.36 6.00 -9.85
N ALA A 169 3.11 6.78 -10.90
CA ALA A 169 1.84 6.72 -11.64
C ALA A 169 1.62 5.33 -12.24
N TYR A 170 2.64 4.77 -12.88
CA TYR A 170 2.59 3.42 -13.43
C TYR A 170 2.37 2.34 -12.35
N MET A 171 3.11 2.41 -11.23
CA MET A 171 2.93 1.49 -10.10
C MET A 171 1.51 1.54 -9.51
N VAL A 172 0.94 2.74 -9.36
CA VAL A 172 -0.44 2.89 -8.84
C VAL A 172 -1.45 2.27 -9.79
N THR A 173 -1.29 2.48 -11.10
CA THR A 173 -2.18 1.90 -12.11
C THR A 173 -2.07 0.38 -12.16
N ALA A 174 -0.86 -0.17 -12.14
CA ALA A 174 -0.64 -1.61 -12.14
C ALA A 174 -1.20 -2.30 -10.87
N ARG A 175 -1.02 -1.67 -9.70
CA ARG A 175 -1.64 -2.16 -8.45
C ARG A 175 -3.16 -2.05 -8.51
N ALA A 176 -3.71 -0.98 -9.08
CA ALA A 176 -5.14 -0.80 -9.23
C ALA A 176 -5.73 -1.90 -10.13
N ALA A 177 -5.09 -2.20 -11.27
CA ALA A 177 -5.48 -3.30 -12.15
C ALA A 177 -5.43 -4.65 -11.44
N PHE A 178 -4.34 -4.92 -10.72
CA PHE A 178 -4.18 -6.13 -9.94
C PHE A 178 -5.31 -6.33 -8.92
N VAL A 179 -5.67 -5.28 -8.16
CA VAL A 179 -6.75 -5.36 -7.16
C VAL A 179 -8.13 -5.43 -7.81
N ASP A 180 -8.36 -4.71 -8.93
CA ASP A 180 -9.68 -4.66 -9.59
C ASP A 180 -10.03 -6.00 -10.26
N ASP A 181 -9.07 -6.68 -10.87
CA ASP A 181 -9.21 -8.04 -11.41
C ASP A 181 -9.68 -9.03 -10.34
N TRP A 182 -9.19 -8.89 -9.12
CA TRP A 182 -9.48 -9.79 -8.02
C TRP A 182 -10.81 -9.50 -7.33
N VAL A 183 -11.14 -8.24 -7.18
CA VAL A 183 -12.47 -7.84 -6.67
C VAL A 183 -13.56 -8.21 -7.67
N GLY A 184 -13.28 -8.13 -8.98
CA GLY A 184 -14.18 -8.58 -10.03
C GLY A 184 -14.47 -10.08 -9.94
N ASN A 185 -13.43 -10.90 -9.80
CA ASN A 185 -13.54 -12.35 -9.67
C ASN A 185 -14.31 -12.79 -8.41
N LEU A 186 -14.15 -12.08 -7.28
CA LEU A 186 -14.91 -12.39 -6.06
C LEU A 186 -16.41 -12.04 -6.18
N VAL A 187 -16.75 -10.95 -6.86
CA VAL A 187 -18.14 -10.56 -7.08
C VAL A 187 -18.81 -11.57 -8.01
N SER A 188 -18.12 -11.99 -9.08
CA SER A 188 -18.63 -13.02 -10.01
C SER A 188 -18.87 -14.36 -9.30
N SER A 189 -17.92 -14.82 -8.48
CA SER A 189 -18.08 -16.08 -7.75
C SER A 189 -19.19 -16.03 -6.68
N ALA A 190 -19.45 -14.86 -6.09
CA ALA A 190 -20.54 -14.68 -5.12
C ALA A 190 -21.91 -14.70 -5.80
N ASP A 191 -22.02 -14.13 -7.00
CA ASP A 191 -23.26 -14.18 -7.80
C ASP A 191 -23.55 -15.60 -8.29
N ASP A 192 -22.53 -16.36 -8.69
CA ASP A 192 -22.67 -17.76 -9.10
C ASP A 192 -23.16 -18.65 -7.94
N THR A 193 -22.62 -18.44 -6.73
CA THR A 193 -23.07 -19.16 -5.54
C THR A 193 -24.49 -18.79 -5.10
N ALA A 194 -24.88 -17.53 -5.26
CA ALA A 194 -26.24 -17.09 -4.97
C ALA A 194 -27.29 -17.65 -5.95
N SER A 195 -26.89 -17.90 -7.20
CA SER A 195 -27.75 -18.50 -8.21
C SER A 195 -28.00 -19.99 -8.03
N ILE A 196 -27.13 -20.70 -7.28
CA ILE A 196 -27.19 -22.15 -7.05
C ILE A 196 -28.03 -22.50 -5.82
N THR A 197 -28.35 -21.56 -4.94
CA THR A 197 -29.28 -21.80 -3.82
C THR A 197 -30.72 -21.91 -4.37
N PRO A 198 -31.34 -23.12 -4.41
CA PRO A 198 -32.71 -23.26 -4.87
C PRO A 198 -33.59 -22.45 -3.91
N LYS A 199 -34.42 -21.54 -4.47
CA LYS A 199 -35.52 -20.95 -3.73
C LYS A 199 -36.35 -22.08 -3.18
N SER A 200 -36.18 -22.41 -1.90
CA SER A 200 -37.11 -23.28 -1.16
C SER A 200 -38.48 -22.61 -1.18
N ILE A 201 -39.38 -23.23 -1.92
CA ILE A 201 -40.82 -22.94 -1.96
C ILE A 201 -41.42 -23.28 -0.60
#